data_848e4a09136daa92ae69023f8580868a
#
_entry.id   848e4a09136daa92ae69023f8580868a
#
_cell.length_a   1.000
_cell.length_b   1.000
_cell.length_c   1.000
_cell.angle_alpha   90.00
_cell.angle_beta   90.00
_cell.angle_gamma   90.00
#
_symmetry.space_group_name_H-M   'P 1'
#
loop_
_entity.id
_entity.type
_entity.pdbx_description
1 polymer ?
#
loop_
_entity_poly.entity_id
_entity_poly.type
_entity_poly.pdbx_seq_one_letter_code
_entity_poly.pdbx_strand_id
1 'polypeptide(L)'
;MATKNLSEYDITTVPDASNMIFGVVVAEWNPEITGALLDGCVSTLEKHGALPENIHVKTVPGSFELIYGAHQMTLNDGYDAVIVLGCVIRGETPHFDYICQGVTEGIARLNATSNIPVIYGLLTTNDLQQAQDRAGGRLGNKGDECAVVAIKMAKF
;
A
#
# COMPACT_ATOMS: atom_id res chain seq x y z
N MET A 1 -4.14 8.63 15.28
CA MET A 1 -3.75 8.73 13.86
C MET A 1 -5.01 8.78 13.02
N ALA A 2 -5.04 9.35 11.90
CA ALA A 2 -6.07 9.45 10.88
C ALA A 2 -7.49 9.78 11.39
N THR A 3 -7.64 10.99 11.84
CA THR A 3 -8.93 11.70 11.93
C THR A 3 -9.21 12.49 10.65
N LYS A 4 -8.25 12.50 9.69
CA LYS A 4 -8.37 13.18 8.40
C LYS A 4 -8.72 12.17 7.30
N ASN A 5 -9.37 12.67 6.26
CA ASN A 5 -9.61 11.92 5.02
C ASN A 5 -8.27 11.61 4.35
N LEU A 6 -8.00 10.33 4.11
CA LEU A 6 -6.73 9.85 3.54
C LEU A 6 -6.54 10.24 2.07
N SER A 7 -7.63 10.59 1.38
CA SER A 7 -7.61 11.04 -0.02
C SER A 7 -7.46 12.57 -0.16
N GLU A 8 -7.43 13.31 0.96
CA GLU A 8 -7.22 14.76 0.98
C GLU A 8 -5.75 15.11 1.14
N TYR A 9 -5.16 15.65 0.10
CA TYR A 9 -3.78 16.14 0.09
C TYR A 9 -3.63 17.31 -0.88
N ASP A 10 -2.59 18.11 -0.70
CA ASP A 10 -2.26 19.18 -1.63
C ASP A 10 -1.56 18.59 -2.86
N ILE A 11 -2.29 18.56 -3.98
CA ILE A 11 -1.83 17.99 -5.26
C ILE A 11 -0.55 18.68 -5.77
N THR A 12 -0.35 19.95 -5.44
CA THR A 12 0.83 20.73 -5.89
C THR A 12 2.12 20.28 -5.22
N THR A 13 2.00 19.53 -4.11
CA THR A 13 3.16 18.99 -3.36
C THR A 13 3.62 17.62 -3.84
N VAL A 14 2.90 17.02 -4.80
CA VAL A 14 3.20 15.68 -5.33
C VAL A 14 3.96 15.82 -6.65
N PRO A 15 5.17 15.23 -6.76
CA PRO A 15 5.93 15.26 -8.01
C PRO A 15 5.21 14.60 -9.18
N ASP A 16 5.59 14.94 -10.40
CA ASP A 16 5.18 14.22 -11.60
C ASP A 16 5.76 12.80 -11.61
N ALA A 17 4.91 11.80 -11.86
CA ALA A 17 5.24 10.39 -11.83
C ALA A 17 5.38 9.76 -13.24
N SER A 18 5.38 10.55 -14.31
CA SER A 18 5.34 10.06 -15.71
C SER A 18 6.52 9.15 -16.10
N ASN A 19 7.67 9.31 -15.44
CA ASN A 19 8.87 8.50 -15.66
C ASN A 19 9.17 7.51 -14.53
N MET A 20 8.22 7.29 -13.61
CA MET A 20 8.39 6.38 -12.48
C MET A 20 7.76 5.02 -12.76
N ILE A 21 8.34 3.97 -12.18
CA ILE A 21 7.88 2.59 -12.26
C ILE A 21 7.57 2.09 -10.87
N PHE A 22 6.34 1.59 -10.67
CA PHE A 22 5.84 1.15 -9.38
C PHE A 22 5.54 -0.35 -9.35
N GLY A 23 6.00 -1.02 -8.29
CA GLY A 23 5.52 -2.34 -7.93
C GLY A 23 4.38 -2.23 -6.92
N VAL A 24 3.30 -2.98 -7.11
CA VAL A 24 2.19 -3.07 -6.16
C VAL A 24 1.95 -4.52 -5.80
N VAL A 25 2.08 -4.85 -4.52
CA VAL A 25 1.76 -6.20 -3.99
C VAL A 25 0.48 -6.11 -3.20
N VAL A 26 -0.53 -6.87 -3.59
CA VAL A 26 -1.85 -6.84 -2.95
C VAL A 26 -2.23 -8.21 -2.41
N ALA A 27 -2.71 -8.26 -1.16
CA ALA A 27 -3.19 -9.49 -0.53
C ALA A 27 -4.60 -9.84 -1.04
N GLU A 28 -4.85 -11.13 -1.30
CA GLU A 28 -6.14 -11.64 -1.78
C GLU A 28 -7.21 -11.69 -0.68
N TRP A 29 -6.82 -11.90 0.59
CA TRP A 29 -7.76 -11.87 1.71
C TRP A 29 -8.44 -10.52 1.87
N ASN A 30 -9.74 -10.56 2.19
CA ASN A 30 -10.63 -9.40 2.25
C ASN A 30 -10.70 -8.64 0.90
N PRO A 31 -11.09 -9.31 -0.21
CA PRO A 31 -10.97 -8.78 -1.57
C PRO A 31 -11.79 -7.51 -1.82
N GLU A 32 -12.90 -7.32 -1.13
CA GLU A 32 -13.69 -6.07 -1.19
C GLU A 32 -12.85 -4.86 -0.71
N ILE A 33 -12.07 -5.06 0.35
CA ILE A 33 -11.23 -4.00 0.92
C ILE A 33 -9.94 -3.83 0.10
N THR A 34 -9.21 -4.93 -0.13
CA THR A 34 -7.91 -4.86 -0.83
C THR A 34 -8.06 -4.45 -2.29
N GLY A 35 -9.17 -4.83 -2.95
CA GLY A 35 -9.52 -4.35 -4.28
C GLY A 35 -9.76 -2.85 -4.31
N ALA A 36 -10.54 -2.31 -3.36
CA ALA A 36 -10.77 -0.87 -3.26
C ALA A 36 -9.49 -0.08 -2.95
N LEU A 37 -8.57 -0.65 -2.14
CA LEU A 37 -7.25 -0.06 -1.91
C LEU A 37 -6.41 -0.04 -3.20
N LEU A 38 -6.43 -1.13 -3.97
CA LEU A 38 -5.71 -1.23 -5.23
C LEU A 38 -6.24 -0.21 -6.24
N ASP A 39 -7.57 -0.11 -6.40
CA ASP A 39 -8.21 0.83 -7.33
C ASP A 39 -7.83 2.29 -6.98
N GLY A 40 -7.88 2.65 -5.70
CA GLY A 40 -7.46 3.96 -5.23
C GLY A 40 -5.98 4.23 -5.50
N CYS A 41 -5.13 3.25 -5.21
CA CYS A 41 -3.69 3.35 -5.44
C CYS A 41 -3.37 3.58 -6.92
N VAL A 42 -3.86 2.74 -7.81
CA VAL A 42 -3.62 2.83 -9.26
C VAL A 42 -4.16 4.13 -9.83
N SER A 43 -5.43 4.47 -9.53
CA SER A 43 -6.04 5.72 -9.99
C SER A 43 -5.26 6.96 -9.55
N THR A 44 -4.70 6.94 -8.33
CA THR A 44 -3.92 8.07 -7.82
C THR A 44 -2.53 8.14 -8.45
N LEU A 45 -1.86 7.02 -8.70
CA LEU A 45 -0.61 6.98 -9.46
C LEU A 45 -0.80 7.55 -10.87
N GLU A 46 -1.84 7.10 -11.59
CA GLU A 46 -2.18 7.58 -12.94
C GLU A 46 -2.56 9.07 -12.95
N LYS A 47 -3.31 9.53 -11.95
CA LYS A 47 -3.66 10.95 -11.76
C LYS A 47 -2.43 11.84 -11.67
N HIS A 48 -1.32 11.33 -11.15
CA HIS A 48 -0.03 12.03 -11.06
C HIS A 48 0.91 11.75 -12.23
N GLY A 49 0.42 11.11 -13.29
CA GLY A 49 1.14 10.93 -14.54
C GLY A 49 1.81 9.56 -14.73
N ALA A 50 1.76 8.64 -13.76
CA ALA A 50 2.31 7.31 -13.93
C ALA A 50 1.60 6.61 -15.11
N LEU A 51 2.38 6.01 -16.00
CA LEU A 51 1.84 5.26 -17.12
C LEU A 51 1.31 3.89 -16.67
N PRO A 52 0.15 3.42 -17.18
CA PRO A 52 -0.40 2.12 -16.79
C PRO A 52 0.58 0.96 -16.95
N GLU A 53 1.38 0.95 -18.01
CA GLU A 53 2.43 -0.05 -18.26
C GLU A 53 3.58 -0.02 -17.25
N ASN A 54 3.71 1.05 -16.49
CA ASN A 54 4.72 1.23 -15.42
C ASN A 54 4.18 0.90 -14.03
N ILE A 55 2.93 0.42 -13.92
CA ILE A 55 2.32 -0.01 -12.65
C ILE A 55 2.15 -1.52 -12.68
N HIS A 56 3.07 -2.23 -12.02
CA HIS A 56 3.11 -3.69 -12.04
C HIS A 56 2.46 -4.27 -10.78
N VAL A 57 1.28 -4.84 -10.93
CA VAL A 57 0.52 -5.44 -9.82
C VAL A 57 0.79 -6.94 -9.73
N LYS A 58 1.08 -7.42 -8.52
CA LYS A 58 1.14 -8.85 -8.18
C LYS A 58 0.30 -9.14 -6.94
N THR A 59 -0.33 -10.32 -6.93
CA THR A 59 -1.12 -10.78 -5.79
C THR A 59 -0.32 -11.74 -4.91
N VAL A 60 -0.65 -11.76 -3.63
CA VAL A 60 -0.19 -12.76 -2.65
C VAL A 60 -1.38 -13.25 -1.83
N PRO A 61 -1.37 -14.50 -1.32
CA PRO A 61 -2.54 -15.06 -0.64
C PRO A 61 -3.03 -14.25 0.55
N GLY A 62 -2.14 -13.81 1.42
CA GLY A 62 -2.50 -13.08 2.64
C GLY A 62 -1.55 -11.95 2.98
N SER A 63 -1.88 -11.23 4.06
CA SER A 63 -1.09 -10.05 4.47
C SER A 63 0.33 -10.41 4.91
N PHE A 64 0.56 -11.61 5.48
CA PHE A 64 1.89 -12.02 5.89
C PHE A 64 2.84 -12.22 4.69
N GLU A 65 2.32 -12.70 3.58
CA GLU A 65 3.07 -12.92 2.33
C GLU A 65 3.44 -11.62 1.59
N LEU A 66 2.86 -10.47 2.01
CA LEU A 66 3.25 -9.15 1.50
C LEU A 66 4.76 -8.90 1.69
N ILE A 67 5.35 -9.40 2.78
CA ILE A 67 6.78 -9.25 3.05
C ILE A 67 7.61 -9.92 1.94
N TYR A 68 7.28 -11.17 1.61
CA TYR A 68 7.98 -11.91 0.55
C TYR A 68 7.75 -11.26 -0.82
N GLY A 69 6.49 -10.91 -1.14
CA GLY A 69 6.15 -10.26 -2.41
C GLY A 69 6.89 -8.95 -2.60
N ALA A 70 6.91 -8.09 -1.58
CA ALA A 70 7.65 -6.84 -1.60
C ALA A 70 9.15 -7.07 -1.74
N HIS A 71 9.72 -8.02 -0.97
CA HIS A 71 11.14 -8.35 -1.07
C HIS A 71 11.53 -8.78 -2.50
N GLN A 72 10.75 -9.66 -3.13
CA GLN A 72 11.02 -10.08 -4.51
C GLN A 72 10.98 -8.91 -5.51
N MET A 73 10.08 -7.93 -5.30
CA MET A 73 10.07 -6.74 -6.14
C MET A 73 11.25 -5.81 -5.87
N THR A 74 11.70 -5.68 -4.62
CA THR A 74 12.86 -4.82 -4.30
C THR A 74 14.19 -5.36 -4.84
N LEU A 75 14.26 -6.63 -5.21
CA LEU A 75 15.44 -7.21 -5.87
C LEU A 75 15.53 -6.86 -7.37
N ASN A 76 14.49 -6.27 -7.92
CA ASN A 76 14.45 -5.82 -9.31
C ASN A 76 14.80 -4.32 -9.38
N ASP A 77 15.91 -4.00 -10.00
CA ASP A 77 16.42 -2.61 -10.12
C ASP A 77 15.54 -1.67 -10.98
N GLY A 78 14.42 -2.19 -11.52
CA GLY A 78 13.51 -1.42 -12.38
C GLY A 78 12.43 -0.62 -11.64
N TYR A 79 12.25 -0.77 -10.32
CA TYR A 79 11.22 -0.05 -9.58
C TYR A 79 11.77 1.16 -8.83
N ASP A 80 11.01 2.27 -8.84
CA ASP A 80 11.29 3.46 -8.03
C ASP A 80 10.69 3.35 -6.62
N ALA A 81 9.61 2.59 -6.47
CA ALA A 81 9.00 2.26 -5.17
C ALA A 81 8.16 0.98 -5.27
N VAL A 82 8.00 0.29 -4.14
CA VAL A 82 7.08 -0.85 -3.99
C VAL A 82 6.01 -0.49 -2.97
N ILE A 83 4.74 -0.75 -3.30
CA ILE A 83 3.59 -0.51 -2.42
C ILE A 83 3.02 -1.86 -1.99
N VAL A 84 2.78 -2.06 -0.70
CA VAL A 84 2.08 -3.24 -0.19
C VAL A 84 0.69 -2.85 0.27
N LEU A 85 -0.34 -3.57 -0.19
CA LEU A 85 -1.74 -3.34 0.13
C LEU A 85 -2.34 -4.59 0.76
N GLY A 86 -2.92 -4.46 1.93
CA GLY A 86 -3.53 -5.57 2.65
C GLY A 86 -4.54 -5.09 3.69
N CYS A 87 -5.29 -6.03 4.25
CA CYS A 87 -6.23 -5.76 5.32
C CYS A 87 -6.28 -6.93 6.29
N VAL A 88 -6.06 -6.66 7.57
CA VAL A 88 -6.26 -7.60 8.66
C VAL A 88 -7.37 -7.06 9.56
N ILE A 89 -8.44 -7.84 9.68
CA ILE A 89 -9.57 -7.53 10.56
C ILE A 89 -9.46 -8.43 11.79
N ARG A 90 -9.63 -7.85 12.99
CA ARG A 90 -9.49 -8.56 14.25
C ARG A 90 -10.52 -9.70 14.36
N GLY A 91 -10.03 -10.90 14.61
CA GLY A 91 -10.82 -12.06 14.94
C GLY A 91 -10.81 -12.35 16.44
N GLU A 92 -11.27 -13.53 16.83
CA GLU A 92 -11.40 -13.95 18.24
C GLU A 92 -10.07 -14.36 18.90
N THR A 93 -9.06 -14.66 18.08
CA THR A 93 -7.77 -15.16 18.57
C THR A 93 -6.67 -14.10 18.50
N PRO A 94 -5.56 -14.25 19.24
CA PRO A 94 -4.43 -13.32 19.15
C PRO A 94 -3.68 -13.36 17.80
N HIS A 95 -4.10 -14.17 16.85
CA HIS A 95 -3.52 -14.26 15.50
C HIS A 95 -3.42 -12.87 14.82
N PHE A 96 -4.43 -12.02 15.00
CA PHE A 96 -4.44 -10.64 14.52
C PHE A 96 -3.17 -9.87 14.95
N ASP A 97 -2.84 -9.95 16.23
CA ASP A 97 -1.72 -9.18 16.80
C ASP A 97 -0.38 -9.66 16.20
N TYR A 98 -0.19 -10.99 16.05
CA TYR A 98 1.01 -11.56 15.46
C TYR A 98 1.14 -11.21 13.98
N ILE A 99 0.06 -11.26 13.19
CA ILE A 99 0.09 -10.89 11.77
C ILE A 99 0.40 -9.41 11.62
N CYS A 100 -0.30 -8.52 12.33
CA CYS A 100 -0.08 -7.08 12.26
C CYS A 100 1.35 -6.72 12.63
N GLN A 101 1.87 -7.27 13.74
CA GLN A 101 3.22 -7.02 14.19
C GLN A 101 4.25 -7.59 13.21
N GLY A 102 4.09 -8.85 12.78
CA GLY A 102 5.03 -9.50 11.87
C GLY A 102 5.16 -8.79 10.53
N VAL A 103 4.03 -8.36 9.94
CA VAL A 103 4.06 -7.61 8.67
C VAL A 103 4.70 -6.23 8.88
N THR A 104 4.37 -5.52 9.96
CA THR A 104 4.93 -4.22 10.26
C THR A 104 6.44 -4.28 10.42
N GLU A 105 6.96 -5.24 11.21
CA GLU A 105 8.39 -5.43 11.43
C GLU A 105 9.11 -5.86 10.14
N GLY A 106 8.49 -6.78 9.36
CA GLY A 106 9.03 -7.23 8.08
C GLY A 106 9.19 -6.10 7.07
N ILE A 107 8.17 -5.27 6.89
CA ILE A 107 8.22 -4.12 5.97
C ILE A 107 9.16 -3.03 6.50
N ALA A 108 9.20 -2.77 7.80
CA ALA A 108 10.15 -1.83 8.39
C ALA A 108 11.60 -2.27 8.13
N ARG A 109 11.90 -3.58 8.26
CA ARG A 109 13.21 -4.14 7.95
C ARG A 109 13.54 -4.00 6.46
N LEU A 110 12.59 -4.27 5.55
CA LEU A 110 12.80 -4.07 4.12
C LEU A 110 13.17 -2.61 3.82
N ASN A 111 12.46 -1.64 4.38
CA ASN A 111 12.78 -0.22 4.20
C ASN A 111 14.17 0.15 4.68
N ALA A 112 14.66 -0.48 5.76
CA ALA A 112 15.99 -0.21 6.29
C ALA A 112 17.13 -0.85 5.49
N THR A 113 16.84 -1.85 4.65
CA THR A 113 17.84 -2.66 3.95
C THR A 113 17.72 -2.66 2.42
N SER A 114 16.60 -2.17 1.88
CA SER A 114 16.37 -2.07 0.43
C SER A 114 16.88 -0.74 -0.12
N ASN A 115 17.24 -0.73 -1.41
CA ASN A 115 17.67 0.49 -2.11
C ASN A 115 16.48 1.35 -2.57
N ILE A 116 15.26 0.82 -2.55
CA ILE A 116 14.03 1.51 -2.94
C ILE A 116 13.02 1.47 -1.78
N PRO A 117 12.15 2.49 -1.66
CA PRO A 117 11.18 2.54 -0.58
C PRO A 117 10.08 1.47 -0.74
N VAL A 118 9.66 0.89 0.38
CA VAL A 118 8.48 0.00 0.46
C VAL A 118 7.39 0.69 1.26
N ILE A 119 6.29 0.99 0.62
CA ILE A 119 5.19 1.79 1.19
C ILE A 119 4.16 0.88 1.87
N TYR A 120 3.89 1.18 3.14
CA TYR A 120 3.04 0.37 4.02
C TYR A 120 1.57 0.73 3.88
N GLY A 121 0.81 -0.07 3.13
CA GLY A 121 -0.63 0.06 2.93
C GLY A 121 -1.46 -1.06 3.57
N LEU A 122 -1.01 -1.62 4.70
CA LEU A 122 -1.77 -2.59 5.47
C LEU A 122 -2.78 -1.89 6.39
N LEU A 123 -4.05 -2.18 6.20
CA LEU A 123 -5.09 -1.83 7.17
C LEU A 123 -5.12 -2.86 8.30
N THR A 124 -5.17 -2.38 9.54
CA THR A 124 -5.30 -3.18 10.76
C THR A 124 -6.50 -2.65 11.53
N THR A 125 -7.62 -3.35 11.48
CA THR A 125 -8.91 -2.84 11.96
C THR A 125 -9.58 -3.82 12.92
N ASN A 126 -10.40 -3.31 13.82
CA ASN A 126 -11.13 -4.15 14.76
C ASN A 126 -12.36 -4.80 14.13
N ASP A 127 -12.92 -4.19 13.09
CA ASP A 127 -14.12 -4.66 12.40
C ASP A 127 -14.09 -4.27 10.91
N LEU A 128 -15.03 -4.80 10.15
CA LEU A 128 -15.17 -4.56 8.72
C LEU A 128 -15.50 -3.10 8.42
N GLN A 129 -16.34 -2.45 9.24
CA GLN A 129 -16.73 -1.05 9.02
C GLN A 129 -15.51 -0.11 9.07
N GLN A 130 -14.60 -0.34 10.01
CA GLN A 130 -13.36 0.42 10.07
C GLN A 130 -12.49 0.22 8.83
N ALA A 131 -12.49 -0.98 8.26
CA ALA A 131 -11.77 -1.25 7.00
C ALA A 131 -12.41 -0.53 5.83
N GLN A 132 -13.73 -0.61 5.68
CA GLN A 132 -14.49 0.10 4.64
C GLN A 132 -14.31 1.61 4.73
N ASP A 133 -14.34 2.17 5.94
CA ASP A 133 -14.12 3.60 6.19
C ASP A 133 -12.79 4.12 5.64
N ARG A 134 -11.79 3.25 5.49
CA ARG A 134 -10.43 3.57 5.03
C ARG A 134 -10.11 3.04 3.63
N ALA A 135 -11.05 2.36 3.03
CA ALA A 135 -10.96 1.83 1.66
C ALA A 135 -11.91 2.57 0.70
N GLY A 136 -12.04 3.88 0.83
CA GLY A 136 -12.90 4.74 0.04
C GLY A 136 -14.17 5.20 0.77
N GLY A 137 -14.35 4.84 2.06
CA GLY A 137 -15.45 5.33 2.89
C GLY A 137 -15.19 6.72 3.48
N ARG A 138 -15.78 7.02 4.63
CA ARG A 138 -15.79 8.37 5.24
C ARG A 138 -14.40 8.92 5.61
N LEU A 139 -13.39 8.07 5.74
CA LEU A 139 -12.00 8.46 6.03
C LEU A 139 -11.09 8.43 4.79
N GLY A 140 -11.67 8.31 3.59
CA GLY A 140 -10.93 8.25 2.34
C GLY A 140 -10.30 6.88 2.09
N ASN A 141 -9.33 6.82 1.18
CA ASN A 141 -8.73 5.59 0.72
C ASN A 141 -7.24 5.52 1.07
N LYS A 142 -6.85 4.49 1.83
CA LYS A 142 -5.44 4.26 2.18
C LYS A 142 -4.56 3.99 0.95
N GLY A 143 -5.14 3.46 -0.13
CA GLY A 143 -4.45 3.29 -1.41
C GLY A 143 -4.03 4.62 -2.03
N ASP A 144 -4.90 5.65 -1.98
CA ASP A 144 -4.58 7.00 -2.45
C ASP A 144 -3.39 7.57 -1.67
N GLU A 145 -3.44 7.47 -0.33
CA GLU A 145 -2.34 7.91 0.54
C GLU A 145 -1.03 7.19 0.17
N CYS A 146 -1.08 5.86 0.00
CA CYS A 146 0.11 5.08 -0.35
C CYS A 146 0.71 5.47 -1.69
N ALA A 147 -0.13 5.76 -2.70
CA ALA A 147 0.34 6.23 -4.00
C ALA A 147 1.09 7.56 -3.88
N VAL A 148 0.51 8.53 -3.16
CA VAL A 148 1.15 9.84 -2.91
C VAL A 148 2.48 9.68 -2.17
N VAL A 149 2.52 8.81 -1.14
CA VAL A 149 3.74 8.53 -0.40
C VAL A 149 4.79 7.88 -1.30
N ALA A 150 4.40 6.92 -2.15
CA ALA A 150 5.30 6.26 -3.09
C ALA A 150 5.97 7.24 -4.05
N ILE A 151 5.18 8.13 -4.67
CA ILE A 151 5.69 9.16 -5.58
C ILE A 151 6.69 10.09 -4.88
N LYS A 152 6.36 10.53 -3.65
CA LYS A 152 7.26 11.41 -2.88
C LYS A 152 8.55 10.70 -2.48
N MET A 153 8.46 9.45 -2.04
CA MET A 153 9.62 8.67 -1.62
C MET A 153 10.52 8.24 -2.79
N ALA A 154 9.97 8.05 -3.98
CA ALA A 154 10.73 7.79 -5.21
C ALA A 154 11.63 8.97 -5.62
N LYS A 155 11.41 10.16 -5.07
CA LYS A 155 12.19 11.38 -5.31
C LYS A 155 13.09 11.78 -4.13
N PHE A 156 13.09 10.97 -3.06
CA PHE A 156 13.94 11.23 -1.90
C PHE A 156 15.42 11.06 -2.24
#